data_abec0047db372a2a04b70561f9e7f729
#
_entry.id   abec0047db372a2a04b70561f9e7f729
#
_cell.length_a   1.000
_cell.length_b   1.000
_cell.length_c   1.000
_cell.angle_alpha   90.00
_cell.angle_beta   90.00
_cell.angle_gamma   90.00
#
_symmetry.space_group_name_H-M   'P 1'
#
loop_
_entity.id
_entity.type
_entity.pdbx_description
1 polymer ?
#
loop_
_entity_poly.entity_id
_entity_poly.type
_entity_poly.pdbx_seq_one_letter_code
_entity_poly.pdbx_strand_id
1 'polypeptide(L)'
;VQASLTAAHTTSRPRSAAPDPAHTRVMELTHFGHSCIQVSLEGSTVLFDPGAFSHGFEGITGLDAILITHQHADHVDTDRLPALLEANPGAARYADPQTAEQLGDGWTAVHAGDVLSVGDLRITGAGGTHATIHPDVPLIDNIAFLLGSADRPGQLYHPGDSLFVPDTAVEALALPAAAPWMKLSEGVDFLRAVAPRVAFPIHQAVVSPEARGFWYGLYDQLSPEATEFRTVDEESGVTI
;
A
#
# COMPACT_ATOMS: atom_id res chain seq x y z
N VAL A 1 1.47 38.00 -69.66
CA VAL A 1 1.13 38.14 -68.21
C VAL A 1 0.78 36.76 -67.71
N GLN A 2 1.77 36.10 -67.02
CA GLN A 2 1.62 34.78 -66.40
C GLN A 2 1.23 35.00 -64.93
N ALA A 3 0.09 34.41 -64.51
CA ALA A 3 -0.30 34.35 -63.11
C ALA A 3 0.24 33.05 -62.48
N SER A 4 1.07 33.21 -61.44
CA SER A 4 1.62 32.11 -60.65
C SER A 4 0.64 31.73 -59.55
N LEU A 5 0.19 30.47 -59.54
CA LEU A 5 -0.62 29.90 -58.47
C LEU A 5 0.32 29.33 -57.40
N THR A 6 0.30 29.91 -56.21
CA THR A 6 0.99 29.41 -55.02
C THR A 6 0.10 28.38 -54.32
N ALA A 7 0.53 27.15 -54.23
CA ALA A 7 -0.15 26.08 -53.50
C ALA A 7 0.15 26.22 -51.98
N ALA A 8 -0.89 26.37 -51.18
CA ALA A 8 -0.82 26.35 -49.72
C ALA A 8 -0.66 24.89 -49.22
N HIS A 9 0.46 24.56 -48.60
CA HIS A 9 0.64 23.32 -47.88
C HIS A 9 -0.01 23.41 -46.52
N THR A 10 -1.15 22.71 -46.35
CA THR A 10 -1.79 22.47 -45.07
C THR A 10 -1.07 21.33 -44.36
N THR A 11 -0.25 21.62 -43.39
CA THR A 11 0.34 20.63 -42.49
C THR A 11 -0.73 20.21 -41.47
N SER A 12 -1.27 19.01 -41.65
CA SER A 12 -2.13 18.36 -40.63
C SER A 12 -1.28 17.95 -39.42
N ARG A 13 -1.56 18.58 -38.27
CA ARG A 13 -1.06 18.13 -36.96
C ARG A 13 -1.55 16.68 -36.70
N PRO A 14 -0.69 15.78 -36.20
CA PRO A 14 -1.16 14.48 -35.77
C PRO A 14 -2.14 14.67 -34.59
N ARG A 15 -3.33 14.09 -34.70
CA ARG A 15 -4.27 13.96 -33.59
C ARG A 15 -3.58 13.12 -32.50
N SER A 16 -3.47 13.68 -31.30
CA SER A 16 -3.19 12.91 -30.09
C SER A 16 -4.22 11.79 -30.02
N ALA A 17 -3.75 10.54 -30.02
CA ALA A 17 -4.62 9.40 -29.76
C ALA A 17 -5.19 9.56 -28.36
N ALA A 18 -6.52 9.49 -28.24
CA ALA A 18 -7.17 9.37 -26.95
C ALA A 18 -6.65 8.09 -26.25
N PRO A 19 -6.43 8.10 -24.93
CA PRO A 19 -6.02 6.88 -24.22
C PRO A 19 -7.08 5.79 -24.42
N ASP A 20 -6.60 4.58 -24.73
CA ASP A 20 -7.43 3.38 -24.90
C ASP A 20 -8.13 3.08 -23.57
N PRO A 21 -9.47 3.05 -23.48
CA PRO A 21 -10.20 2.79 -22.24
C PRO A 21 -10.11 1.33 -21.75
N ALA A 22 -9.35 0.45 -22.42
CA ALA A 22 -9.34 -0.99 -22.16
C ALA A 22 -8.09 -1.49 -21.40
N HIS A 23 -7.18 -0.64 -20.94
CA HIS A 23 -6.14 -1.07 -20.00
C HIS A 23 -6.72 -1.06 -18.58
N THR A 24 -7.33 -2.18 -18.19
CA THR A 24 -7.45 -2.54 -16.77
C THR A 24 -6.02 -2.57 -16.24
N ARG A 25 -5.56 -1.47 -15.63
CA ARG A 25 -4.23 -1.45 -14.99
C ARG A 25 -4.28 -2.43 -13.83
N VAL A 26 -3.60 -3.53 -14.00
CA VAL A 26 -3.53 -4.65 -13.07
C VAL A 26 -2.62 -4.24 -11.93
N MET A 27 -3.01 -4.54 -10.71
CA MET A 27 -2.14 -4.39 -9.55
C MET A 27 -1.31 -5.67 -9.39
N GLU A 28 0.02 -5.54 -9.37
CA GLU A 28 0.93 -6.62 -9.02
C GLU A 28 1.41 -6.42 -7.58
N LEU A 29 1.38 -7.49 -6.80
CA LEU A 29 1.76 -7.49 -5.40
C LEU A 29 2.76 -8.61 -5.12
N THR A 30 3.82 -8.29 -4.36
CA THR A 30 4.76 -9.27 -3.79
C THR A 30 4.79 -9.08 -2.28
N HIS A 31 4.63 -10.18 -1.53
CA HIS A 31 4.60 -10.17 -0.07
C HIS A 31 5.96 -10.63 0.49
N PHE A 32 6.60 -9.80 1.32
CA PHE A 32 7.91 -10.07 1.93
C PHE A 32 7.82 -10.52 3.40
N GLY A 33 6.66 -10.99 3.81
CA GLY A 33 6.36 -11.36 5.19
C GLY A 33 5.79 -10.18 5.99
N HIS A 34 5.06 -10.51 7.03
CA HIS A 34 4.42 -9.61 7.98
C HIS A 34 3.60 -8.49 7.29
N SER A 35 4.02 -7.24 7.42
CA SER A 35 3.35 -6.09 6.79
C SER A 35 4.10 -5.54 5.57
N CYS A 36 5.24 -6.17 5.21
CA CYS A 36 6.05 -5.74 4.09
C CYS A 36 5.48 -6.26 2.77
N ILE A 37 4.96 -5.36 1.96
CA ILE A 37 4.45 -5.64 0.61
C ILE A 37 5.03 -4.66 -0.40
N GLN A 38 5.41 -5.17 -1.57
CA GLN A 38 5.69 -4.36 -2.74
C GLN A 38 4.47 -4.36 -3.64
N VAL A 39 4.11 -3.19 -4.14
CA VAL A 39 2.96 -3.01 -5.03
C VAL A 39 3.37 -2.24 -6.27
N SER A 40 3.10 -2.81 -7.46
CA SER A 40 3.20 -2.10 -8.72
C SER A 40 1.79 -1.73 -9.19
N LEU A 41 1.52 -0.44 -9.25
CA LEU A 41 0.20 0.12 -9.54
C LEU A 41 0.36 1.47 -10.26
N GLU A 42 -0.48 1.74 -11.27
CA GLU A 42 -0.50 2.99 -12.02
C GLU A 42 0.88 3.38 -12.61
N GLY A 43 1.73 2.37 -12.90
CA GLY A 43 3.06 2.56 -13.47
C GLY A 43 4.15 2.92 -12.45
N SER A 44 3.85 2.90 -11.16
CA SER A 44 4.79 3.12 -10.07
C SER A 44 4.91 1.89 -9.18
N THR A 45 6.09 1.69 -8.59
CA THR A 45 6.37 0.59 -7.67
C THR A 45 6.69 1.14 -6.29
N VAL A 46 5.92 0.73 -5.29
CA VAL A 46 6.07 1.17 -3.90
C VAL A 46 6.27 -0.01 -2.97
N LEU A 47 7.02 0.20 -1.89
CA LEU A 47 7.23 -0.78 -0.83
C LEU A 47 6.66 -0.25 0.47
N PHE A 48 5.90 -1.11 1.18
CA PHE A 48 5.37 -0.82 2.51
C PHE A 48 6.17 -1.54 3.58
N ASP A 49 6.31 -0.91 4.73
CA ASP A 49 6.68 -1.47 6.02
C ASP A 49 7.80 -2.52 5.98
N PRO A 50 9.03 -2.15 5.55
CA PRO A 50 10.18 -3.04 5.54
C PRO A 50 10.69 -3.31 6.96
N GLY A 51 9.94 -4.09 7.73
CA GLY A 51 10.13 -4.32 9.15
C GLY A 51 10.94 -5.58 9.50
N ALA A 52 11.23 -5.73 10.79
CA ALA A 52 12.10 -6.80 11.31
C ALA A 52 11.52 -8.23 11.16
N PHE A 53 10.18 -8.35 10.97
CA PHE A 53 9.53 -9.65 10.75
C PHE A 53 9.37 -9.99 9.26
N SER A 54 9.94 -9.18 8.38
CA SER A 54 9.94 -9.37 6.93
C SER A 54 11.32 -9.77 6.43
N HIS A 55 11.42 -10.29 5.21
CA HIS A 55 12.68 -10.77 4.65
C HIS A 55 12.73 -10.60 3.12
N GLY A 56 13.93 -10.56 2.54
CA GLY A 56 14.12 -10.49 1.10
C GLY A 56 13.93 -9.11 0.47
N PHE A 57 13.60 -8.08 1.23
CA PHE A 57 13.39 -6.73 0.70
C PHE A 57 14.68 -5.91 0.55
N GLU A 58 15.78 -6.29 1.19
CA GLU A 58 17.00 -5.47 1.32
C GLU A 58 17.69 -5.19 -0.03
N GLY A 59 17.56 -6.10 -0.98
CA GLY A 59 18.17 -6.00 -2.31
C GLY A 59 17.23 -5.50 -3.41
N ILE A 60 16.00 -5.10 -3.08
CA ILE A 60 15.04 -4.60 -4.06
C ILE A 60 15.54 -3.29 -4.66
N THR A 61 15.38 -3.14 -5.97
CA THR A 61 15.70 -1.93 -6.71
C THR A 61 14.52 -1.46 -7.55
N GLY A 62 14.55 -0.20 -7.99
CA GLY A 62 13.51 0.33 -8.87
C GLY A 62 12.24 0.74 -8.14
N LEU A 63 12.33 1.00 -6.83
CA LEU A 63 11.23 1.59 -6.08
C LEU A 63 11.08 3.07 -6.39
N ASP A 64 9.85 3.50 -6.62
CA ASP A 64 9.47 4.90 -6.76
C ASP A 64 9.15 5.54 -5.40
N ALA A 65 8.67 4.73 -4.43
CA ALA A 65 8.48 5.20 -3.05
C ALA A 65 8.61 4.06 -2.02
N ILE A 66 8.93 4.47 -0.77
CA ILE A 66 8.91 3.64 0.44
C ILE A 66 7.95 4.30 1.42
N LEU A 67 6.97 3.53 1.90
CA LEU A 67 5.89 3.97 2.77
C LEU A 67 5.98 3.22 4.09
N ILE A 68 6.07 3.95 5.21
CA ILE A 68 6.10 3.37 6.56
C ILE A 68 4.89 3.87 7.33
N THR A 69 4.11 2.93 7.83
CA THR A 69 2.87 3.24 8.54
C THR A 69 3.13 3.78 9.94
N HIS A 70 4.12 3.22 10.65
CA HIS A 70 4.48 3.63 12.01
C HIS A 70 5.84 3.07 12.46
N GLN A 71 6.29 3.52 13.63
CA GLN A 71 7.67 3.34 14.14
C GLN A 71 8.00 1.98 14.75
N HIS A 72 7.07 1.03 14.91
CA HIS A 72 7.39 -0.27 15.50
C HIS A 72 8.39 -1.04 14.62
N ALA A 73 9.26 -1.80 15.28
CA ALA A 73 10.36 -2.50 14.60
C ALA A 73 9.90 -3.53 13.57
N ASP A 74 8.71 -4.10 13.72
CA ASP A 74 8.11 -5.03 12.77
C ASP A 74 7.53 -4.35 11.52
N HIS A 75 7.45 -2.99 11.51
CA HIS A 75 7.08 -2.17 10.35
C HIS A 75 8.26 -1.37 9.78
N VAL A 76 9.28 -1.06 10.58
CA VAL A 76 10.52 -0.44 10.11
C VAL A 76 11.74 -1.04 10.78
N ASP A 77 12.55 -1.77 10.03
CA ASP A 77 13.84 -2.29 10.51
C ASP A 77 14.94 -1.27 10.25
N THR A 78 15.31 -0.52 11.28
CA THR A 78 16.30 0.54 11.18
C THR A 78 17.73 0.03 10.89
N ASP A 79 18.02 -1.25 11.14
CA ASP A 79 19.32 -1.86 10.82
C ASP A 79 19.43 -2.21 9.33
N ARG A 80 18.35 -2.67 8.70
CA ARG A 80 18.30 -3.08 7.29
C ARG A 80 17.84 -1.99 6.33
N LEU A 81 17.10 -1.01 6.82
CA LEU A 81 16.59 0.11 6.03
C LEU A 81 17.69 0.87 5.24
N PRO A 82 18.89 1.14 5.81
CA PRO A 82 19.94 1.85 5.08
C PRO A 82 20.37 1.18 3.77
N ALA A 83 20.46 -0.15 3.72
CA ALA A 83 20.80 -0.89 2.51
C ALA A 83 19.71 -0.75 1.44
N LEU A 84 18.43 -0.81 1.82
CA LEU A 84 17.30 -0.58 0.93
C LEU A 84 17.32 0.85 0.34
N LEU A 85 17.62 1.85 1.17
CA LEU A 85 17.71 3.26 0.74
C LEU A 85 18.88 3.50 -0.22
N GLU A 86 20.03 2.85 0.01
CA GLU A 86 21.18 2.90 -0.87
C GLU A 86 20.87 2.28 -2.25
N ALA A 87 20.12 1.18 -2.26
CA ALA A 87 19.68 0.52 -3.49
C ALA A 87 18.62 1.34 -4.26
N ASN A 88 17.91 2.26 -3.60
CA ASN A 88 16.83 3.07 -4.17
C ASN A 88 17.00 4.57 -3.85
N PRO A 89 18.08 5.22 -4.29
CA PRO A 89 18.40 6.61 -3.91
C PRO A 89 17.37 7.64 -4.41
N GLY A 90 16.61 7.28 -5.46
CA GLY A 90 15.58 8.13 -6.06
C GLY A 90 14.18 7.92 -5.48
N ALA A 91 13.97 6.92 -4.63
CA ALA A 91 12.65 6.63 -4.06
C ALA A 91 12.20 7.75 -3.11
N ALA A 92 10.97 8.21 -3.28
CA ALA A 92 10.31 9.07 -2.30
C ALA A 92 10.10 8.31 -0.99
N ARG A 93 10.16 9.01 0.15
CA ARG A 93 10.10 8.39 1.48
C ARG A 93 9.01 9.06 2.31
N TYR A 94 8.03 8.29 2.73
CA TYR A 94 6.85 8.76 3.42
C TYR A 94 6.60 7.93 4.68
N ALA A 95 6.27 8.59 5.77
CA ALA A 95 5.93 7.94 7.04
C ALA A 95 4.93 8.78 7.84
N ASP A 96 4.34 8.19 8.88
CA ASP A 96 3.64 8.98 9.89
C ASP A 96 4.57 10.04 10.51
N PRO A 97 4.03 11.09 11.17
CA PRO A 97 4.84 12.20 11.67
C PRO A 97 5.93 11.78 12.67
N GLN A 98 5.62 10.88 13.62
CA GLN A 98 6.59 10.43 14.62
C GLN A 98 7.72 9.61 13.99
N THR A 99 7.38 8.71 13.07
CA THR A 99 8.36 7.90 12.35
C THR A 99 9.24 8.77 11.44
N ALA A 100 8.64 9.73 10.72
CA ALA A 100 9.41 10.65 9.87
C ALA A 100 10.40 11.48 10.68
N GLU A 101 10.01 11.99 11.87
CA GLU A 101 10.91 12.70 12.79
C GLU A 101 12.04 11.78 13.28
N GLN A 102 11.72 10.55 13.67
CA GLN A 102 12.70 9.57 14.17
C GLN A 102 13.72 9.15 13.09
N LEU A 103 13.29 8.97 11.86
CA LEU A 103 14.14 8.56 10.73
C LEU A 103 14.94 9.73 10.15
N GLY A 104 14.50 10.97 10.39
CA GLY A 104 15.23 12.20 10.07
C GLY A 104 15.19 12.59 8.61
N ASP A 105 16.29 13.19 8.14
CA ASP A 105 16.36 13.83 6.83
C ASP A 105 15.99 12.89 5.66
N GLY A 106 15.20 13.43 4.74
CA GLY A 106 14.74 12.73 3.53
C GLY A 106 13.42 11.98 3.70
N TRP A 107 12.83 11.95 4.89
CA TRP A 107 11.48 11.44 5.13
C TRP A 107 10.47 12.60 5.17
N THR A 108 9.33 12.36 4.55
CA THR A 108 8.20 13.30 4.52
C THR A 108 7.11 12.77 5.43
N ALA A 109 6.73 13.57 6.43
CA ALA A 109 5.61 13.26 7.30
C ALA A 109 4.29 13.34 6.52
N VAL A 110 3.42 12.33 6.71
CA VAL A 110 2.11 12.23 6.08
C VAL A 110 1.04 12.24 7.15
N HIS A 111 0.04 13.11 6.97
CA HIS A 111 -1.10 13.22 7.85
C HIS A 111 -2.37 12.71 7.18
N ALA A 112 -3.38 12.44 7.98
CA ALA A 112 -4.70 12.09 7.44
C ALA A 112 -5.24 13.22 6.54
N GLY A 113 -5.65 12.84 5.33
CA GLY A 113 -6.14 13.77 4.30
C GLY A 113 -5.07 14.30 3.35
N ASP A 114 -3.78 14.08 3.62
CA ASP A 114 -2.73 14.42 2.66
C ASP A 114 -2.83 13.55 1.41
N VAL A 115 -2.61 14.16 0.25
CA VAL A 115 -2.59 13.49 -1.06
C VAL A 115 -1.25 13.74 -1.73
N LEU A 116 -0.51 12.68 -1.93
CA LEU A 116 0.81 12.67 -2.57
C LEU A 116 0.70 12.09 -3.97
N SER A 117 1.70 12.33 -4.81
CA SER A 117 1.79 11.76 -6.16
C SER A 117 3.16 11.19 -6.42
N VAL A 118 3.20 9.97 -6.94
CA VAL A 118 4.39 9.29 -7.42
C VAL A 118 4.07 8.82 -8.85
N GLY A 119 4.56 9.56 -9.85
CA GLY A 119 4.06 9.39 -11.22
C GLY A 119 2.55 9.64 -11.31
N ASP A 120 1.81 8.68 -11.88
CA ASP A 120 0.34 8.69 -11.96
C ASP A 120 -0.33 8.14 -10.70
N LEU A 121 0.44 7.47 -9.83
CA LEU A 121 -0.04 6.92 -8.58
C LEU A 121 -0.35 8.03 -7.57
N ARG A 122 -1.54 7.99 -6.98
CA ARG A 122 -1.94 8.80 -5.84
C ARG A 122 -1.85 7.98 -4.55
N ILE A 123 -1.29 8.61 -3.53
CA ILE A 123 -1.13 8.05 -2.19
C ILE A 123 -1.85 8.99 -1.23
N THR A 124 -2.87 8.50 -0.56
CA THR A 124 -3.66 9.30 0.39
C THR A 124 -3.45 8.77 1.79
N GLY A 125 -3.06 9.66 2.72
CA GLY A 125 -2.99 9.36 4.14
C GLY A 125 -4.37 9.30 4.79
N ALA A 126 -4.58 8.32 5.68
CA ALA A 126 -5.84 8.15 6.41
C ALA A 126 -5.60 7.72 7.85
N GLY A 127 -6.59 7.89 8.74
CA GLY A 127 -6.49 7.52 10.16
C GLY A 127 -5.60 8.48 10.95
N GLY A 128 -4.43 8.04 11.37
CA GLY A 128 -3.43 8.86 12.08
C GLY A 128 -3.03 8.35 13.47
N THR A 129 -3.62 7.25 13.95
CA THR A 129 -3.37 6.73 15.30
C THR A 129 -3.30 5.22 15.29
N HIS A 130 -2.30 4.66 15.95
CA HIS A 130 -2.13 3.23 16.18
C HIS A 130 -3.27 2.66 17.05
N ALA A 131 -3.66 1.41 16.83
CA ALA A 131 -4.60 0.73 17.72
C ALA A 131 -4.04 0.61 19.14
N THR A 132 -4.90 0.71 20.15
CA THR A 132 -4.46 0.63 21.55
C THR A 132 -4.00 -0.78 21.89
N ILE A 133 -2.70 -0.93 22.20
CA ILE A 133 -2.14 -2.20 22.68
C ILE A 133 -2.61 -2.47 24.13
N HIS A 134 -2.38 -1.50 25.02
CA HIS A 134 -2.82 -1.52 26.40
C HIS A 134 -2.89 -0.07 26.94
N PRO A 135 -3.81 0.27 27.86
CA PRO A 135 -3.88 1.62 28.42
C PRO A 135 -2.57 2.16 29.05
N ASP A 136 -1.70 1.26 29.52
CA ASP A 136 -0.42 1.62 30.12
C ASP A 136 0.72 1.73 29.08
N VAL A 137 0.46 1.41 27.82
CA VAL A 137 1.42 1.60 26.70
C VAL A 137 1.09 2.92 26.01
N PRO A 138 2.08 3.82 25.86
CA PRO A 138 1.84 5.08 25.16
C PRO A 138 1.27 4.87 23.76
N LEU A 139 0.26 5.66 23.42
CA LEU A 139 -0.30 5.67 22.08
C LEU A 139 0.69 6.39 21.14
N ILE A 140 0.87 5.84 19.96
CA ILE A 140 1.75 6.38 18.92
C ILE A 140 0.96 6.70 17.65
N ASP A 141 1.59 7.44 16.74
CA ASP A 141 1.03 7.68 15.41
C ASP A 141 1.04 6.37 14.58
N ASN A 142 0.08 6.28 13.67
CA ASN A 142 0.03 5.30 12.58
C ASN A 142 -0.71 5.93 11.43
N ILE A 143 -0.08 6.02 10.27
CA ILE A 143 -0.75 6.47 9.06
C ILE A 143 -1.15 5.28 8.19
N ALA A 144 -2.41 5.18 7.86
CA ALA A 144 -2.89 4.24 6.86
C ALA A 144 -2.75 4.88 5.47
N PHE A 145 -2.51 4.06 4.45
CA PHE A 145 -2.33 4.52 3.07
C PHE A 145 -3.39 3.93 2.13
N LEU A 146 -4.04 4.81 1.39
CA LEU A 146 -4.86 4.46 0.22
C LEU A 146 -4.05 4.74 -1.04
N LEU A 147 -3.95 3.76 -1.93
CA LEU A 147 -3.28 3.87 -3.22
C LEU A 147 -4.28 3.76 -4.35
N GLY A 148 -4.06 4.52 -5.42
CA GLY A 148 -4.85 4.39 -6.62
C GLY A 148 -4.61 5.52 -7.63
N SER A 149 -5.46 5.60 -8.64
CA SER A 149 -5.49 6.73 -9.58
C SER A 149 -6.39 7.86 -9.07
N ALA A 150 -6.43 8.97 -9.82
CA ALA A 150 -7.35 10.07 -9.52
C ALA A 150 -8.82 9.64 -9.54
N ASP A 151 -9.16 8.70 -10.43
CA ASP A 151 -10.54 8.22 -10.62
C ASP A 151 -10.87 7.00 -9.74
N ARG A 152 -9.85 6.31 -9.24
CA ARG A 152 -9.95 5.10 -8.39
C ARG A 152 -8.99 5.20 -7.20
N PRO A 153 -9.24 6.07 -6.22
CA PRO A 153 -8.29 6.37 -5.15
C PRO A 153 -8.09 5.23 -4.13
N GLY A 154 -8.96 4.24 -4.09
CA GLY A 154 -8.94 3.12 -3.15
C GLY A 154 -8.63 1.76 -3.78
N GLN A 155 -7.75 1.69 -4.80
CA GLN A 155 -7.38 0.42 -5.43
C GLN A 155 -6.66 -0.51 -4.44
N LEU A 156 -5.87 0.05 -3.52
CA LEU A 156 -5.29 -0.66 -2.39
C LEU A 156 -5.44 0.16 -1.11
N TYR A 157 -5.74 -0.52 -0.01
CA TYR A 157 -5.71 0.05 1.33
C TYR A 157 -4.77 -0.76 2.25
N HIS A 158 -3.78 -0.07 2.82
CA HIS A 158 -2.87 -0.60 3.84
C HIS A 158 -3.08 0.16 5.15
N PRO A 159 -3.74 -0.43 6.16
CA PRO A 159 -4.10 0.28 7.39
C PRO A 159 -2.95 0.45 8.38
N GLY A 160 -1.80 -0.23 8.18
CA GLY A 160 -0.82 -0.41 9.24
C GLY A 160 -1.44 -1.15 10.42
N ASP A 161 -1.10 -0.70 11.63
CA ASP A 161 -1.63 -1.25 12.88
C ASP A 161 -2.83 -0.45 13.38
N SER A 162 -3.87 -0.41 12.54
CA SER A 162 -5.14 0.22 12.87
C SER A 162 -6.33 -0.52 12.26
N LEU A 163 -7.52 -0.31 12.82
CA LEU A 163 -8.79 -0.74 12.25
C LEU A 163 -9.61 0.47 11.78
N PHE A 164 -8.91 1.49 11.26
CA PHE A 164 -9.56 2.68 10.70
C PHE A 164 -10.28 2.32 9.40
N VAL A 165 -11.57 2.63 9.31
CA VAL A 165 -12.39 2.41 8.12
C VAL A 165 -12.40 3.70 7.30
N PRO A 166 -11.84 3.72 6.07
CA PRO A 166 -11.84 4.92 5.26
C PRO A 166 -13.23 5.18 4.65
N ASP A 167 -13.53 6.45 4.36
CA ASP A 167 -14.76 6.81 3.63
C ASP A 167 -14.69 6.45 2.13
N THR A 168 -13.50 6.15 1.62
CA THR A 168 -13.25 5.76 0.24
C THR A 168 -13.54 4.26 0.06
N ALA A 169 -14.25 3.90 -1.01
CA ALA A 169 -14.44 2.50 -1.39
C ALA A 169 -13.10 1.83 -1.69
N VAL A 170 -12.88 0.65 -1.12
CA VAL A 170 -11.62 -0.11 -1.21
C VAL A 170 -11.79 -1.31 -2.13
N GLU A 171 -10.88 -1.49 -3.09
CA GLU A 171 -10.87 -2.65 -3.97
C GLU A 171 -10.07 -3.81 -3.37
N ALA A 172 -8.87 -3.53 -2.87
CA ALA A 172 -8.02 -4.51 -2.20
C ALA A 172 -7.62 -4.00 -0.80
N LEU A 173 -7.74 -4.87 0.20
CA LEU A 173 -7.38 -4.60 1.59
C LEU A 173 -6.21 -5.48 2.02
N ALA A 174 -5.10 -4.87 2.43
CA ALA A 174 -4.08 -5.53 3.24
C ALA A 174 -4.62 -5.65 4.68
N LEU A 175 -5.18 -6.80 5.02
CA LEU A 175 -5.90 -7.02 6.27
C LEU A 175 -4.94 -7.45 7.39
N PRO A 176 -4.79 -6.69 8.50
CA PRO A 176 -4.11 -7.19 9.69
C PRO A 176 -4.80 -8.46 10.19
N ALA A 177 -4.16 -9.61 10.01
CA ALA A 177 -4.79 -10.90 10.31
C ALA A 177 -4.76 -11.25 11.81
N ALA A 178 -3.74 -10.77 12.52
CA ALA A 178 -3.59 -10.94 13.97
C ALA A 178 -2.60 -9.92 14.51
N ALA A 179 -2.82 -9.46 15.73
CA ALA A 179 -1.93 -8.54 16.42
C ALA A 179 -2.14 -8.63 17.94
N PRO A 180 -1.17 -8.22 18.77
CA PRO A 180 -1.34 -8.23 20.22
C PRO A 180 -2.42 -7.24 20.70
N TRP A 181 -2.78 -6.26 19.87
CA TRP A 181 -3.80 -5.25 20.14
C TRP A 181 -5.18 -5.61 19.59
N MET A 182 -5.35 -6.77 18.92
CA MET A 182 -6.57 -7.13 18.19
C MET A 182 -7.07 -8.54 18.53
N LYS A 183 -8.39 -8.69 18.66
CA LYS A 183 -9.06 -10.00 18.60
C LYS A 183 -9.44 -10.32 17.16
N LEU A 184 -9.50 -11.60 16.83
CA LEU A 184 -9.96 -12.05 15.50
C LEU A 184 -11.35 -11.46 15.14
N SER A 185 -12.26 -11.36 16.11
CA SER A 185 -13.58 -10.77 15.88
C SER A 185 -13.51 -9.31 15.44
N GLU A 186 -12.58 -8.52 15.98
CA GLU A 186 -12.37 -7.12 15.60
C GLU A 186 -11.84 -7.01 14.16
N GLY A 187 -10.92 -7.91 13.77
CA GLY A 187 -10.45 -8.02 12.38
C GLY A 187 -11.55 -8.40 11.39
N VAL A 188 -12.45 -9.33 11.78
CA VAL A 188 -13.62 -9.70 10.97
C VAL A 188 -14.60 -8.53 10.85
N ASP A 189 -14.87 -7.83 11.94
CA ASP A 189 -15.77 -6.65 11.92
C ASP A 189 -15.17 -5.52 11.06
N PHE A 190 -13.85 -5.32 11.12
CA PHE A 190 -13.14 -4.38 10.26
C PHE A 190 -13.23 -4.78 8.78
N LEU A 191 -12.94 -6.05 8.44
CA LEU A 191 -13.09 -6.56 7.08
C LEU A 191 -14.49 -6.32 6.52
N ARG A 192 -15.53 -6.56 7.33
CA ARG A 192 -16.94 -6.34 6.96
C ARG A 192 -17.28 -4.85 6.80
N ALA A 193 -16.68 -3.99 7.62
CA ALA A 193 -16.90 -2.56 7.53
C ALA A 193 -16.24 -1.95 6.31
N VAL A 194 -15.03 -2.38 5.95
CA VAL A 194 -14.34 -1.96 4.72
C VAL A 194 -14.97 -2.57 3.48
N ALA A 195 -15.42 -3.83 3.56
CA ALA A 195 -16.08 -4.59 2.49
C ALA A 195 -15.34 -4.52 1.13
N PRO A 196 -14.03 -4.85 1.06
CA PRO A 196 -13.26 -4.78 -0.17
C PRO A 196 -13.67 -5.89 -1.15
N ARG A 197 -13.31 -5.75 -2.44
CA ARG A 197 -13.46 -6.85 -3.41
C ARG A 197 -12.52 -8.02 -3.10
N VAL A 198 -11.26 -7.71 -2.70
CA VAL A 198 -10.25 -8.69 -2.29
C VAL A 198 -9.65 -8.27 -0.95
N ALA A 199 -9.47 -9.20 -0.03
CA ALA A 199 -8.67 -9.02 1.17
C ALA A 199 -7.56 -10.06 1.22
N PHE A 200 -6.37 -9.66 1.62
CA PHE A 200 -5.24 -10.57 1.82
C PHE A 200 -4.57 -10.27 3.17
N PRO A 201 -4.08 -11.32 3.86
CA PRO A 201 -3.54 -11.15 5.21
C PRO A 201 -2.17 -10.48 5.19
N ILE A 202 -1.99 -9.51 6.08
CA ILE A 202 -0.71 -8.98 6.55
C ILE A 202 -0.63 -9.21 8.07
N HIS A 203 0.50 -8.84 8.70
CA HIS A 203 0.74 -8.96 10.13
C HIS A 203 0.69 -10.42 10.66
N GLN A 204 0.90 -11.39 9.77
CA GLN A 204 0.74 -12.82 10.06
C GLN A 204 1.92 -13.44 10.82
N ALA A 205 3.05 -12.75 11.00
CA ALA A 205 4.21 -13.33 11.69
C ALA A 205 3.93 -13.63 13.18
N VAL A 206 2.92 -13.00 13.77
CA VAL A 206 2.48 -13.26 15.15
C VAL A 206 1.63 -14.52 15.30
N VAL A 207 1.21 -15.13 14.18
CA VAL A 207 0.48 -16.41 14.15
C VAL A 207 1.44 -17.52 13.78
N SER A 208 1.49 -18.59 14.59
CA SER A 208 2.36 -19.73 14.25
C SER A 208 1.97 -20.32 12.88
N PRO A 209 2.93 -20.83 12.09
CA PRO A 209 2.64 -21.40 10.79
C PRO A 209 1.54 -22.48 10.82
N GLU A 210 1.51 -23.28 11.89
CA GLU A 210 0.53 -24.36 12.07
C GLU A 210 -0.89 -23.83 12.29
N ALA A 211 -1.03 -22.63 12.89
CA ALA A 211 -2.32 -22.01 13.16
C ALA A 211 -2.85 -21.15 12.00
N ARG A 212 -1.98 -20.73 11.07
CA ARG A 212 -2.36 -19.80 9.97
C ARG A 212 -3.52 -20.33 9.15
N GLY A 213 -3.52 -21.60 8.77
CA GLY A 213 -4.61 -22.20 7.98
C GLY A 213 -5.97 -22.13 8.67
N PHE A 214 -6.01 -22.37 9.99
CA PHE A 214 -7.24 -22.22 10.77
C PHE A 214 -7.67 -20.74 10.85
N TRP A 215 -6.72 -19.84 11.10
CA TRP A 215 -6.97 -18.40 11.23
C TRP A 215 -7.54 -17.81 9.94
N TYR A 216 -6.92 -18.13 8.82
CA TYR A 216 -7.34 -17.67 7.49
C TYR A 216 -8.68 -18.27 7.07
N GLY A 217 -8.93 -19.54 7.41
CA GLY A 217 -10.22 -20.18 7.17
C GLY A 217 -11.39 -19.50 7.88
N LEU A 218 -11.15 -18.89 9.06
CA LEU A 218 -12.18 -18.09 9.75
C LEU A 218 -12.42 -16.74 9.04
N TYR A 219 -11.38 -16.06 8.55
CA TYR A 219 -11.57 -14.85 7.76
C TYR A 219 -12.32 -15.14 6.46
N ASP A 220 -11.93 -16.19 5.72
CA ASP A 220 -12.61 -16.61 4.50
C ASP A 220 -14.11 -16.91 4.75
N GLN A 221 -14.40 -17.74 5.75
CA GLN A 221 -15.77 -18.09 6.12
C GLN A 221 -16.63 -16.90 6.55
N LEU A 222 -16.03 -15.89 7.21
CA LEU A 222 -16.74 -14.77 7.82
C LEU A 222 -16.68 -13.50 6.97
N SER A 223 -16.00 -13.53 5.82
CA SER A 223 -15.96 -12.46 4.84
C SER A 223 -17.34 -12.12 4.28
N PRO A 224 -17.59 -10.87 3.86
CA PRO A 224 -18.76 -10.55 3.06
C PRO A 224 -18.80 -11.40 1.77
N GLU A 225 -20.00 -11.76 1.31
CA GLU A 225 -20.21 -12.60 0.11
C GLU A 225 -19.48 -12.05 -1.14
N ALA A 226 -19.38 -10.71 -1.24
CA ALA A 226 -18.71 -10.03 -2.37
C ALA A 226 -17.20 -9.89 -2.19
N THR A 227 -16.63 -10.33 -1.06
CA THR A 227 -15.20 -10.22 -0.75
C THR A 227 -14.52 -11.57 -0.95
N GLU A 228 -13.50 -11.61 -1.81
CA GLU A 228 -12.58 -12.74 -1.92
C GLU A 228 -11.49 -12.59 -0.86
N PHE A 229 -11.38 -13.54 0.07
CA PHE A 229 -10.22 -13.63 0.95
C PHE A 229 -9.14 -14.48 0.30
N ARG A 230 -8.00 -13.88 -0.02
CA ARG A 230 -6.92 -14.51 -0.78
C ARG A 230 -5.63 -14.54 0.02
N THR A 231 -5.05 -15.72 0.22
CA THR A 231 -3.70 -15.85 0.74
C THR A 231 -2.68 -15.56 -0.35
N VAL A 232 -1.61 -14.86 0.01
CA VAL A 232 -0.49 -14.56 -0.89
C VAL A 232 0.75 -15.24 -0.30
N ASP A 233 1.38 -16.11 -1.09
CA ASP A 233 2.62 -16.76 -0.69
C ASP A 233 3.76 -15.73 -0.64
N GLU A 234 4.57 -15.82 0.39
CA GLU A 234 5.72 -14.93 0.56
C GLU A 234 6.70 -15.08 -0.62
N GLU A 235 7.29 -13.98 -1.07
CA GLU A 235 8.19 -13.86 -2.23
C GLU A 235 7.57 -14.23 -3.60
N SER A 236 6.28 -14.55 -3.64
CA SER A 236 5.56 -14.81 -4.89
C SER A 236 4.84 -13.55 -5.35
N GLY A 237 5.01 -13.19 -6.62
CA GLY A 237 4.21 -12.14 -7.25
C GLY A 237 2.79 -12.63 -7.52
N VAL A 238 1.78 -11.85 -7.16
CA VAL A 238 0.38 -12.13 -7.46
C VAL A 238 -0.29 -10.92 -8.10
N THR A 239 -1.19 -11.20 -9.03
CA THR A 239 -2.07 -10.21 -9.64
C THR A 239 -3.39 -10.09 -8.86
N ILE A 240 -3.78 -8.87 -8.50
CA ILE A 240 -5.04 -8.58 -7.80
C ILE A 240 -5.97 -7.73 -8.66
#